data_0ef60f418b1e3c5e67105dafb63c0f26
#
_entry.id   0ef60f418b1e3c5e67105dafb63c0f26
#
_cell.length_a   1.000
_cell.length_b   1.000
_cell.length_c   1.000
_cell.angle_alpha   90.00
_cell.angle_beta   90.00
_cell.angle_gamma   90.00
#
_symmetry.space_group_name_H-M   'P 1'
#
loop_
_entity.id
_entity.type
_entity.pdbx_description
1 polymer ?
#
loop_
_entity_poly.entity_id
_entity_poly.type
_entity_poly.pdbx_seq_one_letter_code
_entity_poly.pdbx_strand_id
1 'polypeptide(L)'
;GVVLPNSSQPFFGSFLWHVEKALEMHEYRTVIINVGGSSKKISDAIDLVDKHMLDGLIINADVDKSDIERLRLIPAVSFECEMGEGIPLVASDHIKGGELAAKLLFRCGCKNVAILSIKATAPVYARRRITECQRLLKKKGVKVTIVEHEGGSEEFHVMEEKINEYLNTHSEVDGIFTEDVEAYFCLVQAKKRGISIPRDLKIVGYDGNEITRLVSPQVTTIAQNTKKLAETCVDVLNKRISGLDTEDRYFVPVKIRMGGTT
;
A
#
# COMPACT_ATOMS: atom_id res chain seq x y z
N GLY A 1 17.15 -8.15 7.36
CA GLY A 1 16.72 -8.12 5.96
C GLY A 1 15.38 -7.48 5.79
N VAL A 2 15.24 -6.64 4.75
CA VAL A 2 13.94 -6.04 4.37
C VAL A 2 13.57 -6.54 2.98
N VAL A 3 12.59 -7.43 2.94
CA VAL A 3 12.11 -8.13 1.73
C VAL A 3 10.88 -7.42 1.20
N LEU A 4 10.96 -6.88 -0.01
CA LEU A 4 9.91 -6.07 -0.65
C LEU A 4 9.67 -6.50 -2.09
N PRO A 5 8.45 -6.27 -2.63
CA PRO A 5 8.18 -6.53 -4.04
C PRO A 5 9.08 -5.68 -4.95
N ASN A 6 9.14 -4.37 -4.67
CA ASN A 6 9.95 -3.41 -5.44
C ASN A 6 10.19 -2.13 -4.60
N SER A 7 11.44 -1.86 -4.29
CA SER A 7 11.86 -0.67 -3.50
C SER A 7 11.78 0.65 -4.27
N SER A 8 11.59 0.63 -5.60
CA SER A 8 11.45 1.86 -6.40
C SER A 8 10.08 2.53 -6.26
N GLN A 9 9.08 1.83 -5.74
CA GLN A 9 7.79 2.43 -5.47
C GLN A 9 7.87 3.45 -4.34
N PRO A 10 7.26 4.65 -4.48
CA PRO A 10 7.41 5.75 -3.52
C PRO A 10 7.04 5.38 -2.08
N PHE A 11 5.99 4.57 -1.89
CA PHE A 11 5.58 4.08 -0.57
C PHE A 11 6.68 3.23 0.08
N PHE A 12 7.22 2.24 -0.64
CA PHE A 12 8.28 1.38 -0.13
C PHE A 12 9.60 2.14 0.06
N GLY A 13 9.93 3.06 -0.83
CA GLY A 13 11.12 3.92 -0.66
C GLY A 13 11.04 4.77 0.61
N SER A 14 9.89 5.38 0.89
CA SER A 14 9.66 6.13 2.13
C SER A 14 9.71 5.22 3.38
N PHE A 15 9.13 4.02 3.31
CA PHE A 15 9.19 3.04 4.39
C PHE A 15 10.62 2.61 4.68
N LEU A 16 11.39 2.25 3.64
CA LEU A 16 12.80 1.84 3.77
C LEU A 16 13.67 2.89 4.43
N TRP A 17 13.51 4.16 4.03
CA TRP A 17 14.21 5.27 4.66
C TRP A 17 14.00 5.30 6.18
N HIS A 18 12.77 5.09 6.62
CA HIS A 18 12.45 5.09 8.04
C HIS A 18 12.88 3.80 8.76
N VAL A 19 12.84 2.65 8.08
CA VAL A 19 13.35 1.37 8.63
C VAL A 19 14.84 1.47 8.87
N GLU A 20 15.60 1.97 7.88
CA GLU A 20 17.04 2.15 8.02
C GLU A 20 17.38 3.03 9.24
N LYS A 21 16.69 4.19 9.39
CA LYS A 21 16.87 5.07 10.54
C LYS A 21 16.53 4.41 11.87
N ALA A 22 15.46 3.62 11.91
CA ALA A 22 15.09 2.91 13.14
C ALA A 22 16.08 1.80 13.48
N LEU A 23 16.58 1.05 12.49
CA LEU A 23 17.58 -0.01 12.68
C LEU A 23 18.94 0.54 13.11
N GLU A 24 19.38 1.70 12.57
CA GLU A 24 20.61 2.39 13.00
C GLU A 24 20.60 2.68 14.52
N MET A 25 19.46 3.03 15.09
CA MET A 25 19.32 3.30 16.55
C MET A 25 19.55 2.04 17.41
N HIS A 26 19.42 0.86 16.82
CA HIS A 26 19.68 -0.44 17.44
C HIS A 26 21.00 -1.08 16.96
N GLU A 27 21.86 -0.29 16.31
CA GLU A 27 23.17 -0.72 15.78
C GLU A 27 23.10 -1.84 14.70
N TYR A 28 21.91 -2.03 14.06
CA TYR A 28 21.75 -2.97 12.95
C TYR A 28 22.11 -2.34 11.61
N ARG A 29 22.47 -3.20 10.66
CA ARG A 29 22.62 -2.89 9.23
C ARG A 29 21.42 -3.41 8.46
N THR A 30 21.01 -2.68 7.43
CA THR A 30 19.88 -3.05 6.58
C THR A 30 20.36 -3.71 5.29
N VAL A 31 19.82 -4.88 4.98
CA VAL A 31 19.96 -5.53 3.68
C VAL A 31 18.63 -5.52 2.96
N ILE A 32 18.56 -4.86 1.79
CA ILE A 32 17.34 -4.73 0.98
C ILE A 32 17.31 -5.87 -0.04
N ILE A 33 16.18 -6.59 -0.08
CA ILE A 33 15.95 -7.72 -0.99
C ILE A 33 14.69 -7.44 -1.81
N ASN A 34 14.86 -7.06 -3.08
CA ASN A 34 13.77 -6.90 -4.02
C ASN A 34 13.41 -8.24 -4.66
N VAL A 35 12.21 -8.76 -4.35
CA VAL A 35 11.82 -10.10 -4.82
C VAL A 35 11.18 -10.08 -6.20
N GLY A 36 10.46 -9.01 -6.61
CA GLY A 36 9.84 -8.92 -7.94
C GLY A 36 8.93 -10.11 -8.27
N GLY A 37 8.23 -10.67 -7.27
CA GLY A 37 7.37 -11.85 -7.44
C GLY A 37 8.11 -13.20 -7.44
N SER A 38 9.43 -13.24 -7.17
CA SER A 38 10.20 -14.47 -7.16
C SER A 38 10.16 -15.15 -5.79
N SER A 39 9.48 -16.30 -5.68
CA SER A 39 9.48 -17.15 -4.46
C SER A 39 10.87 -17.63 -4.12
N LYS A 40 11.73 -17.92 -5.10
CA LYS A 40 13.12 -18.30 -4.84
C LYS A 40 13.89 -17.26 -4.03
N LYS A 41 13.74 -15.96 -4.35
CA LYS A 41 14.41 -14.90 -3.60
C LYS A 41 13.89 -14.78 -2.16
N ILE A 42 12.65 -15.18 -1.91
CA ILE A 42 12.08 -15.24 -0.56
C ILE A 42 12.76 -16.37 0.22
N SER A 43 12.80 -17.58 -0.34
CA SER A 43 13.50 -18.72 0.26
C SER A 43 14.98 -18.42 0.51
N ASP A 44 15.67 -17.78 -0.45
CA ASP A 44 17.06 -17.35 -0.30
C ASP A 44 17.22 -16.35 0.87
N ALA A 45 16.29 -15.45 1.08
CA ALA A 45 16.29 -14.50 2.21
C ALA A 45 16.15 -15.21 3.56
N ILE A 46 15.27 -16.22 3.64
CA ILE A 46 15.10 -17.06 4.84
C ILE A 46 16.40 -17.85 5.11
N ASP A 47 17.02 -18.39 4.08
CA ASP A 47 18.30 -19.09 4.18
C ASP A 47 19.42 -18.22 4.76
N LEU A 48 19.41 -16.92 4.50
CA LEU A 48 20.39 -16.00 5.09
C LEU A 48 20.23 -15.88 6.61
N VAL A 49 18.98 -15.97 7.13
CA VAL A 49 18.76 -16.01 8.58
C VAL A 49 19.17 -17.35 9.17
N ASP A 50 18.80 -18.47 8.54
CA ASP A 50 19.20 -19.81 8.97
C ASP A 50 20.73 -19.97 9.04
N LYS A 51 21.46 -19.29 8.15
CA LYS A 51 22.94 -19.27 8.10
C LYS A 51 23.58 -18.21 9.00
N HIS A 52 22.78 -17.50 9.82
CA HIS A 52 23.25 -16.42 10.69
C HIS A 52 23.96 -15.27 9.95
N MET A 53 23.60 -15.03 8.69
CA MET A 53 24.05 -13.89 7.90
C MET A 53 23.14 -12.68 8.08
N LEU A 54 21.90 -12.92 8.51
CA LEU A 54 20.92 -11.92 8.95
C LEU A 54 20.36 -12.35 10.30
N ASP A 55 20.02 -11.37 11.15
CA ASP A 55 19.42 -11.60 12.48
C ASP A 55 17.91 -11.79 12.39
N GLY A 56 17.26 -11.26 11.35
CA GLY A 56 15.83 -11.38 11.14
C GLY A 56 15.32 -10.66 9.89
N LEU A 57 14.01 -10.74 9.63
CA LEU A 57 13.37 -10.25 8.42
C LEU A 57 12.16 -9.35 8.72
N ILE A 58 12.05 -8.22 7.99
CA ILE A 58 10.80 -7.50 7.75
C ILE A 58 10.38 -7.84 6.32
N ILE A 59 9.19 -8.41 6.14
CA ILE A 59 8.80 -9.00 4.85
C ILE A 59 7.43 -8.50 4.36
N ASN A 60 7.40 -7.99 3.11
CA ASN A 60 6.20 -7.74 2.33
C ASN A 60 6.35 -8.51 1.01
N ALA A 61 5.79 -9.69 0.94
CA ALA A 61 5.81 -10.52 -0.25
C ALA A 61 4.67 -11.55 -0.21
N ASP A 62 4.33 -12.10 -1.38
CA ASP A 62 3.51 -13.31 -1.48
C ASP A 62 4.40 -14.52 -1.19
N VAL A 63 4.12 -15.22 -0.10
CA VAL A 63 4.98 -16.27 0.44
C VAL A 63 4.28 -17.63 0.35
N ASP A 64 4.98 -18.62 -0.18
CA ASP A 64 4.49 -19.99 -0.25
C ASP A 64 4.32 -20.62 1.14
N LYS A 65 3.38 -21.56 1.27
CA LYS A 65 3.10 -22.23 2.57
C LYS A 65 4.33 -22.82 3.24
N SER A 66 5.24 -23.41 2.47
CA SER A 66 6.48 -23.98 2.98
C SER A 66 7.41 -22.95 3.59
N ASP A 67 7.51 -21.76 2.97
CA ASP A 67 8.31 -20.67 3.49
C ASP A 67 7.62 -19.96 4.68
N ILE A 68 6.29 -19.93 4.73
CA ILE A 68 5.55 -19.46 5.92
C ILE A 68 5.92 -20.32 7.15
N GLU A 69 5.99 -21.65 7.02
CA GLU A 69 6.38 -22.53 8.12
C GLU A 69 7.81 -22.23 8.59
N ARG A 70 8.73 -21.94 7.67
CA ARG A 70 10.11 -21.56 8.02
C ARG A 70 10.18 -20.18 8.69
N LEU A 71 9.41 -19.20 8.19
CA LEU A 71 9.34 -17.86 8.77
C LEU A 71 8.85 -17.85 10.23
N ARG A 72 8.03 -18.82 10.63
CA ARG A 72 7.59 -18.98 12.03
C ARG A 72 8.72 -19.32 12.99
N LEU A 73 9.77 -19.98 12.49
CA LEU A 73 10.89 -20.48 13.28
C LEU A 73 12.02 -19.46 13.44
N ILE A 74 11.98 -18.36 12.68
CA ILE A 74 13.01 -17.31 12.70
C ILE A 74 12.42 -15.98 13.18
N PRO A 75 13.25 -15.01 13.60
CA PRO A 75 12.79 -13.64 13.86
C PRO A 75 12.28 -12.98 12.57
N ALA A 76 10.96 -12.93 12.41
CA ALA A 76 10.32 -12.34 11.24
C ALA A 76 9.13 -11.47 11.66
N VAL A 77 8.87 -10.40 10.88
CA VAL A 77 7.72 -9.50 10.98
C VAL A 77 7.13 -9.32 9.60
N SER A 78 5.85 -9.58 9.46
CA SER A 78 5.10 -9.32 8.24
C SER A 78 4.71 -7.84 8.17
N PHE A 79 4.96 -7.22 7.04
CA PHE A 79 4.61 -5.83 6.76
C PHE A 79 3.53 -5.77 5.69
N GLU A 80 2.34 -5.25 6.03
CA GLU A 80 1.18 -5.07 5.13
C GLU A 80 0.62 -6.38 4.49
N CYS A 81 1.21 -7.55 4.79
CA CYS A 81 0.79 -8.86 4.27
C CYS A 81 0.46 -9.81 5.41
N GLU A 82 -0.73 -10.41 5.41
CA GLU A 82 -1.16 -11.36 6.46
C GLU A 82 -0.61 -12.76 6.15
N MET A 83 0.31 -13.26 6.99
CA MET A 83 0.97 -14.57 6.81
C MET A 83 0.47 -15.64 7.79
N GLY A 84 -0.52 -15.32 8.62
CA GLY A 84 -1.11 -16.25 9.60
C GLY A 84 -0.44 -16.22 10.98
N GLU A 85 -0.81 -17.17 11.84
CA GLU A 85 -0.32 -17.25 13.22
C GLU A 85 1.20 -17.43 13.29
N GLY A 86 1.82 -16.88 14.33
CA GLY A 86 3.25 -17.01 14.63
C GLY A 86 4.16 -16.00 13.90
N ILE A 87 3.63 -15.24 12.93
CA ILE A 87 4.34 -14.15 12.26
C ILE A 87 3.56 -12.85 12.53
N PRO A 88 4.08 -11.95 13.39
CA PRO A 88 3.40 -10.69 13.70
C PRO A 88 3.16 -9.84 12.46
N LEU A 89 1.95 -9.31 12.33
CA LEU A 89 1.59 -8.37 11.26
C LEU A 89 1.69 -6.93 11.76
N VAL A 90 2.44 -6.10 11.06
CA VAL A 90 2.41 -4.64 11.19
C VAL A 90 1.80 -4.06 9.92
N ALA A 91 0.69 -3.36 10.04
CA ALA A 91 0.00 -2.79 8.89
C ALA A 91 -0.68 -1.45 9.22
N SER A 92 -0.99 -0.68 8.19
CA SER A 92 -1.88 0.46 8.32
C SER A 92 -3.31 0.01 8.60
N ASP A 93 -4.10 0.84 9.29
CA ASP A 93 -5.54 0.61 9.44
C ASP A 93 -6.27 0.85 8.11
N HIS A 94 -6.16 -0.12 7.21
CA HIS A 94 -6.76 -0.06 5.88
C HIS A 94 -8.30 -0.05 5.90
N ILE A 95 -8.92 -0.64 6.92
CA ILE A 95 -10.37 -0.57 7.08
C ILE A 95 -10.77 0.88 7.32
N LYS A 96 -10.10 1.55 8.25
CA LYS A 96 -10.31 2.97 8.50
C LYS A 96 -9.98 3.82 7.28
N GLY A 97 -8.94 3.47 6.54
CA GLY A 97 -8.55 4.14 5.30
C GLY A 97 -9.67 4.09 4.24
N GLY A 98 -10.25 2.91 4.01
CA GLY A 98 -11.40 2.74 3.12
C GLY A 98 -12.65 3.49 3.58
N GLU A 99 -12.90 3.49 4.90
CA GLU A 99 -13.99 4.29 5.50
C GLU A 99 -13.82 5.79 5.22
N LEU A 100 -12.61 6.31 5.41
CA LEU A 100 -12.30 7.73 5.19
C LEU A 100 -12.48 8.12 3.72
N ALA A 101 -11.98 7.31 2.80
CA ALA A 101 -12.13 7.53 1.36
C ALA A 101 -13.61 7.54 0.94
N ALA A 102 -14.38 6.54 1.39
CA ALA A 102 -15.82 6.45 1.09
C ALA A 102 -16.60 7.66 1.61
N LYS A 103 -16.34 8.07 2.86
CA LYS A 103 -17.00 9.24 3.47
C LYS A 103 -16.67 10.51 2.70
N LEU A 104 -15.44 10.67 2.27
CA LEU A 104 -15.01 11.86 1.53
C LEU A 104 -15.69 11.94 0.17
N LEU A 105 -15.62 10.88 -0.65
CA LEU A 105 -16.26 10.82 -1.96
C LEU A 105 -17.78 11.02 -1.87
N PHE A 106 -18.43 10.40 -0.89
CA PHE A 106 -19.86 10.60 -0.67
C PHE A 106 -20.22 12.04 -0.30
N ARG A 107 -19.43 12.68 0.58
CA ARG A 107 -19.63 14.10 0.97
C ARG A 107 -19.41 15.05 -0.20
N CYS A 108 -18.50 14.71 -1.12
CA CYS A 108 -18.27 15.46 -2.35
C CYS A 108 -19.35 15.25 -3.41
N GLY A 109 -20.39 14.47 -3.09
CA GLY A 109 -21.56 14.27 -3.95
C GLY A 109 -21.39 13.26 -5.08
N CYS A 110 -20.32 12.46 -5.06
CA CYS A 110 -20.08 11.44 -6.09
C CYS A 110 -21.22 10.42 -6.16
N LYS A 111 -21.61 10.07 -7.40
CA LYS A 111 -22.68 9.11 -7.71
C LYS A 111 -22.14 7.85 -8.40
N ASN A 112 -21.05 7.99 -9.16
CA ASN A 112 -20.41 6.93 -9.91
C ASN A 112 -18.92 6.91 -9.60
N VAL A 113 -18.50 6.00 -8.70
CA VAL A 113 -17.11 5.93 -8.23
C VAL A 113 -16.40 4.74 -8.86
N ALA A 114 -15.23 5.00 -9.46
CA ALA A 114 -14.28 3.97 -9.84
C ALA A 114 -13.26 3.76 -8.72
N ILE A 115 -13.00 2.50 -8.36
CA ILE A 115 -11.88 2.13 -7.50
C ILE A 115 -10.87 1.41 -8.38
N LEU A 116 -9.75 2.04 -8.64
CA LEU A 116 -8.65 1.44 -9.39
C LEU A 116 -7.78 0.64 -8.44
N SER A 117 -7.35 -0.54 -8.83
CA SER A 117 -6.58 -1.43 -7.97
C SER A 117 -5.73 -2.39 -8.78
N ILE A 118 -4.56 -2.69 -8.26
CA ILE A 118 -3.75 -3.79 -8.75
C ILE A 118 -4.45 -5.12 -8.44
N LYS A 119 -4.52 -5.99 -9.43
CA LYS A 119 -5.01 -7.36 -9.26
C LYS A 119 -4.05 -8.12 -8.36
N ALA A 120 -4.48 -8.48 -7.17
CA ALA A 120 -3.67 -9.25 -6.24
C ALA A 120 -3.90 -10.74 -6.42
N THR A 121 -2.84 -11.51 -6.49
CA THR A 121 -2.84 -12.98 -6.50
C THR A 121 -2.94 -13.55 -5.08
N ALA A 122 -2.49 -12.79 -4.08
CA ALA A 122 -2.47 -13.18 -2.67
C ALA A 122 -3.41 -12.33 -1.79
N PRO A 123 -3.78 -12.81 -0.59
CA PRO A 123 -4.56 -12.04 0.38
C PRO A 123 -3.71 -10.92 0.99
N VAL A 124 -3.60 -9.81 0.27
CA VAL A 124 -2.91 -8.61 0.76
C VAL A 124 -3.83 -7.87 1.73
N TYR A 125 -3.37 -7.58 2.94
CA TYR A 125 -4.14 -6.87 3.96
C TYR A 125 -4.62 -5.50 3.44
N ALA A 126 -3.82 -4.84 2.63
CA ALA A 126 -4.13 -3.56 1.99
C ALA A 126 -5.44 -3.56 1.17
N ARG A 127 -5.89 -4.72 0.63
CA ARG A 127 -7.19 -4.80 -0.09
C ARG A 127 -8.40 -4.47 0.78
N ARG A 128 -8.28 -4.52 2.09
CA ARG A 128 -9.37 -4.16 3.02
C ARG A 128 -9.83 -2.72 2.84
N ARG A 129 -8.96 -1.80 2.39
CA ARG A 129 -9.36 -0.42 2.06
C ARG A 129 -10.35 -0.36 0.90
N ILE A 130 -10.14 -1.20 -0.11
CA ILE A 130 -10.98 -1.29 -1.31
C ILE A 130 -12.35 -1.87 -0.95
N THR A 131 -12.35 -3.02 -0.29
CA THR A 131 -13.57 -3.71 0.12
C THR A 131 -14.44 -2.83 1.02
N GLU A 132 -13.84 -2.15 1.99
CA GLU A 132 -14.55 -1.27 2.91
C GLU A 132 -15.08 -0.02 2.21
N CYS A 133 -14.28 0.63 1.35
CA CYS A 133 -14.70 1.77 0.56
C CYS A 133 -15.92 1.41 -0.31
N GLN A 134 -15.83 0.30 -1.06
CA GLN A 134 -16.93 -0.20 -1.89
C GLN A 134 -18.19 -0.48 -1.06
N ARG A 135 -18.04 -1.19 0.05
CA ARG A 135 -19.16 -1.57 0.93
C ARG A 135 -19.92 -0.33 1.43
N LEU A 136 -19.19 0.69 1.88
CA LEU A 136 -19.79 1.92 2.43
C LEU A 136 -20.43 2.79 1.36
N LEU A 137 -19.81 2.95 0.19
CA LEU A 137 -20.36 3.70 -0.93
C LEU A 137 -21.64 3.04 -1.46
N LYS A 138 -21.63 1.71 -1.67
CA LYS A 138 -22.83 0.96 -2.07
C LYS A 138 -23.97 1.10 -1.07
N LYS A 139 -23.67 1.04 0.25
CA LYS A 139 -24.67 1.28 1.31
C LYS A 139 -25.31 2.65 1.23
N LYS A 140 -24.63 3.65 0.64
CA LYS A 140 -25.11 5.01 0.41
C LYS A 140 -25.78 5.23 -0.96
N GLY A 141 -25.97 4.17 -1.74
CA GLY A 141 -26.58 4.23 -3.06
C GLY A 141 -25.65 4.73 -4.18
N VAL A 142 -24.35 4.81 -3.93
CA VAL A 142 -23.35 5.18 -4.94
C VAL A 142 -23.05 3.96 -5.80
N LYS A 143 -23.05 4.14 -7.13
CA LYS A 143 -22.58 3.10 -8.06
C LYS A 143 -21.07 2.99 -7.95
N VAL A 144 -20.55 1.77 -7.75
CA VAL A 144 -19.12 1.53 -7.59
C VAL A 144 -18.65 0.44 -8.53
N THR A 145 -17.65 0.77 -9.34
CA THR A 145 -16.95 -0.15 -10.24
C THR A 145 -15.53 -0.35 -9.72
N ILE A 146 -15.10 -1.62 -9.56
CA ILE A 146 -13.69 -1.93 -9.29
C ILE A 146 -13.03 -2.21 -10.63
N VAL A 147 -11.94 -1.52 -10.91
CA VAL A 147 -11.14 -1.66 -12.12
C VAL A 147 -9.82 -2.27 -11.71
N GLU A 148 -9.67 -3.56 -11.95
CA GLU A 148 -8.43 -4.27 -11.66
C GLU A 148 -7.51 -4.27 -12.88
N HIS A 149 -6.23 -4.02 -12.65
CA HIS A 149 -5.20 -4.14 -13.65
C HIS A 149 -4.04 -5.00 -13.12
N GLU A 150 -3.31 -5.62 -14.03
CA GLU A 150 -2.11 -6.39 -13.68
C GLU A 150 -1.08 -5.45 -13.05
N GLY A 151 -0.58 -5.84 -11.88
CA GLY A 151 0.49 -5.12 -11.21
C GLY A 151 1.82 -5.44 -11.87
N GLY A 152 2.54 -4.41 -12.19
CA GLY A 152 3.92 -4.51 -12.65
C GLY A 152 4.48 -3.10 -12.53
N SER A 153 5.20 -2.85 -11.48
CA SER A 153 5.66 -1.52 -11.08
C SER A 153 6.73 -0.93 -12.01
N GLU A 154 7.15 -1.64 -13.02
CA GLU A 154 8.21 -1.19 -13.92
C GLU A 154 7.67 -0.43 -15.14
N GLU A 155 6.35 -0.40 -15.34
CA GLU A 155 5.75 0.14 -16.54
C GLU A 155 4.66 1.18 -16.24
N PHE A 156 5.08 2.34 -15.73
CA PHE A 156 4.17 3.48 -15.54
C PHE A 156 3.38 3.83 -16.81
N HIS A 157 3.93 3.60 -18.00
CA HIS A 157 3.23 3.84 -19.26
C HIS A 157 2.04 2.89 -19.45
N VAL A 158 2.13 1.62 -19.05
CA VAL A 158 1.00 0.67 -19.12
C VAL A 158 -0.13 1.10 -18.20
N MET A 159 0.20 1.55 -17.00
CA MET A 159 -0.77 2.12 -16.07
C MET A 159 -1.42 3.38 -16.65
N GLU A 160 -0.64 4.29 -17.23
CA GLU A 160 -1.15 5.50 -17.87
C GLU A 160 -2.09 5.16 -19.02
N GLU A 161 -1.75 4.20 -19.87
CA GLU A 161 -2.58 3.75 -21.00
C GLU A 161 -3.91 3.18 -20.53
N LYS A 162 -3.92 2.31 -19.52
CA LYS A 162 -5.15 1.73 -18.96
C LYS A 162 -6.07 2.78 -18.34
N ILE A 163 -5.50 3.74 -17.59
CA ILE A 163 -6.26 4.86 -17.04
C ILE A 163 -6.83 5.71 -18.18
N ASN A 164 -6.03 5.95 -19.21
CA ASN A 164 -6.46 6.67 -20.41
C ASN A 164 -7.62 5.99 -21.11
N GLU A 165 -7.54 4.69 -21.35
CA GLU A 165 -8.61 3.88 -21.96
C GLU A 165 -9.88 3.89 -21.08
N TYR A 166 -9.72 3.70 -19.77
CA TYR A 166 -10.84 3.70 -18.85
C TYR A 166 -11.59 5.03 -18.85
N LEU A 167 -10.91 6.16 -18.75
CA LEU A 167 -11.54 7.49 -18.75
C LEU A 167 -12.16 7.85 -20.11
N ASN A 168 -11.70 7.27 -21.21
CA ASN A 168 -12.32 7.46 -22.53
C ASN A 168 -13.67 6.76 -22.66
N THR A 169 -13.86 5.65 -21.98
CA THR A 169 -15.04 4.80 -22.09
C THR A 169 -16.05 4.97 -20.97
N HIS A 170 -15.70 5.70 -19.90
CA HIS A 170 -16.52 5.84 -18.69
C HIS A 170 -16.67 7.31 -18.27
N SER A 171 -17.27 8.10 -19.17
CA SER A 171 -17.52 9.54 -18.94
C SER A 171 -18.49 9.84 -17.79
N GLU A 172 -19.25 8.84 -17.34
CA GLU A 172 -20.19 8.96 -16.22
C GLU A 172 -19.51 8.93 -14.84
N VAL A 173 -18.21 8.56 -14.76
CA VAL A 173 -17.46 8.49 -13.50
C VAL A 173 -17.18 9.91 -12.97
N ASP A 174 -17.61 10.18 -11.75
CA ASP A 174 -17.48 11.46 -11.07
C ASP A 174 -16.58 11.41 -9.82
N GLY A 175 -16.10 10.20 -9.45
CA GLY A 175 -15.16 9.99 -8.36
C GLY A 175 -14.21 8.83 -8.63
N ILE A 176 -12.93 8.98 -8.23
CA ILE A 176 -11.92 7.94 -8.31
C ILE A 176 -11.28 7.76 -6.94
N PHE A 177 -11.09 6.49 -6.52
CA PHE A 177 -10.26 6.10 -5.39
C PHE A 177 -9.17 5.14 -5.86
N THR A 178 -7.91 5.48 -5.57
CA THR A 178 -6.75 4.70 -6.06
C THR A 178 -5.49 5.03 -5.24
N GLU A 179 -4.36 4.40 -5.55
CA GLU A 179 -3.05 4.75 -4.99
C GLU A 179 -2.55 6.10 -5.55
N ASP A 180 -1.63 6.75 -4.83
CA ASP A 180 -1.20 8.13 -5.15
C ASP A 180 -0.55 8.28 -6.53
N VAL A 181 0.23 7.29 -6.96
CA VAL A 181 0.86 7.31 -8.29
C VAL A 181 -0.20 7.20 -9.40
N GLU A 182 -1.19 6.33 -9.21
CA GLU A 182 -2.33 6.23 -10.14
C GLU A 182 -3.20 7.48 -10.12
N ALA A 183 -3.41 8.07 -8.93
CA ALA A 183 -4.12 9.33 -8.79
C ALA A 183 -3.45 10.46 -9.58
N TYR A 184 -2.11 10.48 -9.61
CA TYR A 184 -1.35 11.40 -10.46
C TYR A 184 -1.67 11.19 -11.95
N PHE A 185 -1.66 9.96 -12.44
CA PHE A 185 -2.01 9.68 -13.83
C PHE A 185 -3.47 10.03 -14.14
N CYS A 186 -4.41 9.75 -13.22
CA CYS A 186 -5.80 10.17 -13.36
C CYS A 186 -5.91 11.70 -13.52
N LEU A 187 -5.16 12.46 -12.70
CA LEU A 187 -5.12 13.92 -12.79
C LEU A 187 -4.59 14.40 -14.14
N VAL A 188 -3.48 13.81 -14.62
CA VAL A 188 -2.88 14.15 -15.92
C VAL A 188 -3.84 13.85 -17.07
N GLN A 189 -4.46 12.67 -17.06
CA GLN A 189 -5.37 12.26 -18.11
C GLN A 189 -6.69 13.05 -18.11
N ALA A 190 -7.22 13.41 -16.94
CA ALA A 190 -8.37 14.29 -16.81
C ALA A 190 -8.06 15.68 -17.39
N LYS A 191 -6.90 16.24 -17.09
CA LYS A 191 -6.45 17.52 -17.61
C LYS A 191 -6.31 17.52 -19.13
N LYS A 192 -5.72 16.47 -19.73
CA LYS A 192 -5.62 16.30 -21.19
C LYS A 192 -6.99 16.31 -21.89
N ARG A 193 -8.07 15.89 -21.18
CA ARG A 193 -9.46 15.83 -21.68
C ARG A 193 -10.30 17.08 -21.36
N GLY A 194 -9.73 18.06 -20.68
CA GLY A 194 -10.49 19.24 -20.22
C GLY A 194 -11.51 18.94 -19.10
N ILE A 195 -11.39 17.76 -18.44
CA ILE A 195 -12.22 17.42 -17.28
C ILE A 195 -11.78 18.28 -16.10
N SER A 196 -12.70 19.01 -15.51
CA SER A 196 -12.41 19.92 -14.40
C SER A 196 -12.35 19.17 -13.08
N ILE A 197 -11.22 19.27 -12.37
CA ILE A 197 -11.03 18.70 -11.04
C ILE A 197 -11.01 19.85 -10.02
N PRO A 198 -11.79 19.80 -8.95
CA PRO A 198 -12.69 18.71 -8.51
C PRO A 198 -14.13 18.83 -9.02
N ARG A 199 -14.48 19.81 -9.89
CA ARG A 199 -15.85 20.07 -10.27
C ARG A 199 -16.52 18.86 -10.92
N ASP A 200 -15.93 18.31 -11.99
CA ASP A 200 -16.49 17.23 -12.78
C ASP A 200 -16.04 15.85 -12.28
N LEU A 201 -14.78 15.74 -11.86
CA LEU A 201 -14.18 14.51 -11.33
C LEU A 201 -13.46 14.77 -10.01
N LYS A 202 -13.74 13.99 -8.98
CA LYS A 202 -13.04 13.99 -7.69
C LYS A 202 -12.04 12.83 -7.66
N ILE A 203 -10.85 13.07 -7.13
CA ILE A 203 -9.80 12.04 -7.01
C ILE A 203 -9.33 11.96 -5.57
N VAL A 204 -9.37 10.77 -5.00
CA VAL A 204 -8.83 10.44 -3.68
C VAL A 204 -7.70 9.43 -3.87
N GLY A 205 -6.49 9.82 -3.49
CA GLY A 205 -5.32 8.96 -3.46
C GLY A 205 -5.23 8.12 -2.17
N TYR A 206 -4.26 7.25 -2.13
CA TYR A 206 -3.86 6.47 -0.96
C TYR A 206 -2.34 6.41 -0.90
N ASP A 207 -1.77 6.31 0.29
CA ASP A 207 -0.38 6.20 0.75
C ASP A 207 0.15 7.49 1.38
N GLY A 208 -0.20 8.67 0.88
CA GLY A 208 0.35 9.93 1.37
C GLY A 208 1.72 10.26 0.80
N ASN A 209 2.05 9.77 -0.39
CA ASN A 209 3.32 10.04 -1.06
C ASN A 209 3.52 11.52 -1.38
N GLU A 210 4.78 11.98 -1.42
CA GLU A 210 5.11 13.38 -1.71
C GLU A 210 4.72 13.82 -3.13
N ILE A 211 4.61 12.89 -4.09
CA ILE A 211 4.16 13.20 -5.45
C ILE A 211 2.80 13.91 -5.46
N THR A 212 1.93 13.63 -4.50
CA THR A 212 0.60 14.26 -4.38
C THR A 212 0.65 15.74 -4.06
N ARG A 213 1.79 16.24 -3.53
CA ARG A 213 2.03 17.65 -3.24
C ARG A 213 2.70 18.41 -4.37
N LEU A 214 3.36 17.68 -5.28
CA LEU A 214 4.13 18.25 -6.39
C LEU A 214 3.27 18.59 -7.60
N VAL A 215 1.98 18.23 -7.57
CA VAL A 215 1.04 18.44 -8.68
C VAL A 215 0.02 19.52 -8.36
N SER A 216 -0.61 20.07 -9.41
CA SER A 216 -1.65 21.08 -9.27
C SER A 216 -2.92 20.68 -10.05
N PRO A 217 -4.06 20.58 -9.35
CA PRO A 217 -4.25 20.69 -7.91
C PRO A 217 -3.54 19.58 -7.15
N GLN A 218 -3.15 19.82 -5.90
CA GLN A 218 -2.59 18.77 -5.03
C GLN A 218 -3.63 17.65 -4.82
N VAL A 219 -3.18 16.40 -4.83
CA VAL A 219 -4.09 15.27 -4.65
C VAL A 219 -4.49 15.12 -3.17
N THR A 220 -5.80 15.04 -2.92
CA THR A 220 -6.33 14.62 -1.61
C THR A 220 -6.05 13.12 -1.45
N THR A 221 -5.42 12.70 -0.36
CA THR A 221 -4.98 11.32 -0.15
C THR A 221 -5.25 10.83 1.27
N ILE A 222 -5.45 9.53 1.42
CA ILE A 222 -5.43 8.84 2.70
C ILE A 222 -3.97 8.49 3.02
N ALA A 223 -3.34 9.28 3.88
CA ALA A 223 -1.93 9.16 4.18
C ALA A 223 -1.66 8.07 5.22
N GLN A 224 -0.80 7.14 4.88
CA GLN A 224 -0.18 6.18 5.78
C GLN A 224 0.96 6.85 6.55
N ASN A 225 1.26 6.37 7.75
CA ASN A 225 2.37 6.86 8.54
C ASN A 225 3.57 5.91 8.40
N THR A 226 4.30 6.04 7.30
CA THR A 226 5.47 5.18 6.98
C THR A 226 6.53 5.19 8.07
N LYS A 227 6.72 6.33 8.76
CA LYS A 227 7.62 6.41 9.90
C LYS A 227 7.16 5.50 11.05
N LYS A 228 5.90 5.61 11.47
CA LYS A 228 5.38 4.81 12.58
C LYS A 228 5.30 3.32 12.21
N LEU A 229 4.97 2.99 10.95
CA LEU A 229 5.02 1.62 10.44
C LEU A 229 6.43 1.04 10.58
N ALA A 230 7.44 1.77 10.11
CA ALA A 230 8.84 1.35 10.18
C ALA A 230 9.32 1.17 11.63
N GLU A 231 9.07 2.16 12.50
CA GLU A 231 9.40 2.07 13.92
C GLU A 231 8.74 0.85 14.57
N THR A 232 7.44 0.61 14.28
CA THR A 232 6.72 -0.54 14.84
C THR A 232 7.28 -1.86 14.31
N CYS A 233 7.60 -1.98 13.01
CA CYS A 233 8.24 -3.18 12.46
C CYS A 233 9.58 -3.49 13.14
N VAL A 234 10.41 -2.46 13.33
CA VAL A 234 11.73 -2.61 13.96
C VAL A 234 11.60 -2.99 15.44
N ASP A 235 10.71 -2.34 16.20
CA ASP A 235 10.44 -2.65 17.60
C ASP A 235 9.97 -4.10 17.77
N VAL A 236 9.05 -4.57 16.92
CA VAL A 236 8.52 -5.94 16.95
C VAL A 236 9.61 -6.94 16.55
N LEU A 237 10.39 -6.64 15.49
CA LEU A 237 11.49 -7.51 15.05
C LEU A 237 12.56 -7.64 16.14
N ASN A 238 12.94 -6.53 16.78
CA ASN A 238 13.92 -6.55 17.86
C ASN A 238 13.47 -7.39 19.07
N LYS A 239 12.18 -7.33 19.43
CA LYS A 239 11.62 -8.25 20.43
C LYS A 239 11.74 -9.70 20.01
N ARG A 240 11.42 -10.03 18.75
CA ARG A 240 11.53 -11.39 18.20
C ARG A 240 12.97 -11.89 18.21
N ILE A 241 13.94 -11.06 17.84
CA ILE A 241 15.38 -11.38 17.90
C ILE A 241 15.80 -11.66 19.35
N SER A 242 15.25 -10.90 20.31
CA SER A 242 15.53 -11.07 21.75
C SER A 242 14.75 -12.21 22.41
N GLY A 243 13.93 -12.96 21.66
CA GLY A 243 13.11 -14.06 22.19
C GLY A 243 11.96 -13.59 23.08
N LEU A 244 11.54 -12.32 22.97
CA LEU A 244 10.43 -11.76 23.74
C LEU A 244 9.09 -11.96 23.02
N ASP A 245 8.01 -12.05 23.80
CA ASP A 245 6.67 -12.16 23.28
C ASP A 245 6.23 -10.91 22.52
N THR A 246 5.44 -11.11 21.48
CA THR A 246 4.85 -10.05 20.66
C THR A 246 3.36 -10.29 20.46
N GLU A 247 2.61 -9.22 20.20
CA GLU A 247 1.24 -9.36 19.74
C GLU A 247 1.21 -9.85 18.29
N ASP A 248 0.11 -10.49 17.88
CA ASP A 248 -0.04 -10.99 16.52
C ASP A 248 -0.23 -9.86 15.49
N ARG A 249 -0.77 -8.71 15.91
CA ARG A 249 -1.16 -7.63 15.00
C ARG A 249 -0.96 -6.24 15.60
N TYR A 250 -0.37 -5.36 14.79
CA TYR A 250 -0.15 -3.96 15.10
C TYR A 250 -0.71 -3.09 13.99
N PHE A 251 -1.71 -2.24 14.31
CA PHE A 251 -2.32 -1.37 13.33
C PHE A 251 -1.94 0.09 13.54
N VAL A 252 -1.38 0.70 12.50
CA VAL A 252 -0.98 2.11 12.49
C VAL A 252 -2.10 2.96 11.88
N PRO A 253 -2.59 4.00 12.61
CA PRO A 253 -3.64 4.86 12.11
C PRO A 253 -3.27 5.59 10.83
N VAL A 254 -4.25 5.74 9.93
CA VAL A 254 -4.18 6.56 8.72
C VAL A 254 -4.97 7.85 8.88
N LYS A 255 -4.68 8.88 8.08
CA LYS A 255 -5.36 10.17 8.12
C LYS A 255 -5.61 10.75 6.74
N ILE A 256 -6.64 11.57 6.60
CA ILE A 256 -6.84 12.34 5.37
C ILE A 256 -5.80 13.48 5.34
N ARG A 257 -5.11 13.60 4.20
CA ARG A 257 -4.34 14.79 3.83
C ARG A 257 -5.10 15.47 2.69
N MET A 258 -5.72 16.60 3.01
CA MET A 258 -6.49 17.36 2.04
C MET A 258 -5.60 18.00 0.99
N GLY A 259 -6.04 17.92 -0.25
CA GLY A 259 -5.52 18.62 -1.41
C GLY A 259 -6.65 19.40 -2.10
N GLY A 260 -6.50 19.62 -3.41
CA GLY A 260 -7.49 20.33 -4.24
C GLY A 260 -8.28 19.43 -5.18
N THR A 261 -8.21 18.08 -5.03
CA THR A 261 -8.89 17.13 -5.93
C THR A 261 -10.24 16.63 -5.40
N THR A 262 -10.69 17.14 -4.24
CA THR A 262 -12.00 16.80 -3.65
C THR A 262 -12.70 18.02 -3.11
#